data_f7899efb86125873142c94f57b9c239f
#
_entry.id   f7899efb86125873142c94f57b9c239f
#
_cell.length_a   1.000
_cell.length_b   1.000
_cell.length_c   1.000
_cell.angle_alpha   90.00
_cell.angle_beta   90.00
_cell.angle_gamma   90.00
#
_symmetry.space_group_name_H-M   'P 1'
#
loop_
_entity.id
_entity.type
_entity.pdbx_description
1 polymer ?
#
loop_
_entity_poly.entity_id
_entity_poly.type
_entity_poly.pdbx_seq_one_letter_code
_entity_poly.pdbx_strand_id
1 'polypeptide(L)'
;MTRPYSAEKGGVIRYNGNKVFSEIEDVKTVPLSAENLEDRVASIRYRKMWSSISRINDRMNTSITQYFNKLNALFVPLPLTTRMISSPGAVYGKEAIDYTTDTCPITLDWFELPSRAFLAESSQIYLELALMQKGVDQVFANYHSFRKEEADMTHLSEFHHVEYEGKVDQNENVGIIKGLLDTLVGDLLHNNEADLAVFLEDEDMKHLSGMIEKDIPQLTLKEALDELYRDTKDEKYKRFSLQEFHSWEEIRLTQLVGGIVAVTEMPLLEVPFYHAMKDGSEPQVADNADIIWPGYRETIGSGHRVRSIVELEKKADIFNLPRDDYAPYLQSRQFSDYKETSGFGMGWERFIQGLLKMPFIYSASLFPRVHNTLRP
;
A
#
# COMPACT_ATOMS: atom_id res chain seq x y z
N MET A 1 -16.01 -6.54 22.10
CA MET A 1 -15.59 -7.14 20.80
C MET A 1 -15.31 -6.00 19.84
N THR A 2 -14.04 -5.70 19.57
CA THR A 2 -13.66 -4.71 18.55
C THR A 2 -13.95 -5.30 17.17
N ARG A 3 -14.75 -4.63 16.37
CA ARG A 3 -15.08 -5.08 15.02
C ARG A 3 -14.29 -4.23 14.02
N PRO A 4 -13.83 -4.83 12.90
CA PRO A 4 -13.28 -4.05 11.80
C PRO A 4 -14.37 -3.16 11.20
N TYR A 5 -13.98 -2.32 10.28
CA TYR A 5 -14.93 -1.52 9.52
C TYR A 5 -15.91 -2.42 8.76
N SER A 6 -17.14 -1.98 8.65
CA SER A 6 -18.17 -2.62 7.84
C SER A 6 -18.78 -1.62 6.88
N ALA A 7 -18.99 -2.05 5.63
CA ALA A 7 -19.63 -1.26 4.58
C ALA A 7 -21.09 -1.72 4.44
N GLU A 8 -22.03 -0.79 4.63
CA GLU A 8 -23.47 -1.02 4.47
C GLU A 8 -23.95 -0.46 3.14
N LYS A 9 -25.09 -0.97 2.65
CA LYS A 9 -25.74 -0.43 1.44
C LYS A 9 -25.97 1.08 1.60
N GLY A 10 -25.76 1.82 0.49
CA GLY A 10 -25.90 3.29 0.50
C GLY A 10 -24.64 4.04 0.90
N GLY A 11 -23.44 3.41 0.78
CA GLY A 11 -22.15 4.10 0.96
C GLY A 11 -21.76 4.35 2.42
N VAL A 12 -22.45 3.76 3.39
CA VAL A 12 -22.16 3.97 4.80
C VAL A 12 -21.08 3.03 5.29
N ILE A 13 -20.03 3.58 5.92
CA ILE A 13 -19.01 2.82 6.64
C ILE A 13 -19.22 2.96 8.14
N ARG A 14 -19.19 1.84 8.86
CA ARG A 14 -19.29 1.81 10.33
C ARG A 14 -18.08 1.13 10.94
N TYR A 15 -17.74 1.58 12.14
CA TYR A 15 -16.79 0.92 13.02
C TYR A 15 -17.49 0.62 14.35
N ASN A 16 -17.49 -0.65 14.78
CA ASN A 16 -18.22 -1.09 15.97
C ASN A 16 -19.71 -0.68 16.00
N GLY A 17 -20.36 -0.70 14.84
CA GLY A 17 -21.76 -0.28 14.69
C GLY A 17 -21.99 1.24 14.63
N ASN A 18 -21.01 2.06 14.95
CA ASN A 18 -21.09 3.52 14.86
C ASN A 18 -20.74 3.98 13.44
N LYS A 19 -21.55 4.89 12.88
CA LYS A 19 -21.28 5.51 11.58
C LYS A 19 -19.97 6.31 11.66
N VAL A 20 -19.03 6.02 10.76
CA VAL A 20 -17.73 6.69 10.70
C VAL A 20 -17.62 7.53 9.44
N PHE A 21 -18.20 7.05 8.32
CA PHE A 21 -18.07 7.66 7.03
C PHE A 21 -19.33 7.40 6.18
N SER A 22 -19.62 8.30 5.24
CA SER A 22 -20.66 8.13 4.23
C SER A 22 -20.26 8.87 2.97
N GLU A 23 -20.26 8.18 1.83
CA GLU A 23 -19.95 8.78 0.52
C GLU A 23 -20.88 9.96 0.16
N ILE A 24 -22.15 9.90 0.60
CA ILE A 24 -23.16 10.90 0.26
C ILE A 24 -22.92 12.22 1.00
N GLU A 25 -22.25 12.18 2.14
CA GLU A 25 -22.10 13.36 3.02
C GLU A 25 -20.64 13.79 3.04
N ASP A 26 -19.82 13.74 2.18
CA ASP A 26 -18.43 14.24 2.18
C ASP A 26 -17.82 14.41 3.61
N VAL A 27 -18.27 13.56 4.50
CA VAL A 27 -17.96 13.60 5.92
C VAL A 27 -16.73 12.74 6.16
N LYS A 28 -15.59 13.35 6.02
CA LYS A 28 -14.38 12.88 6.69
C LYS A 28 -14.59 13.07 8.20
N THR A 29 -15.30 12.14 8.82
CA THR A 29 -15.92 12.33 10.14
C THR A 29 -14.98 12.20 11.31
N VAL A 30 -13.68 12.06 11.06
CA VAL A 30 -12.70 12.15 12.14
C VAL A 30 -11.56 13.05 11.67
N PRO A 31 -11.68 14.35 11.92
CA PRO A 31 -10.52 15.21 11.79
C PRO A 31 -9.46 14.65 12.74
N LEU A 32 -8.32 14.24 12.19
CA LEU A 32 -7.10 14.12 12.96
C LEU A 32 -6.73 15.54 13.38
N SER A 33 -7.30 16.00 14.49
CA SER A 33 -6.99 17.31 15.02
C SER A 33 -5.72 17.22 15.84
N ALA A 34 -4.96 18.31 15.88
CA ALA A 34 -3.82 18.45 16.80
C ALA A 34 -4.24 18.16 18.24
N GLU A 35 -5.50 18.46 18.60
CA GLU A 35 -6.08 18.19 19.91
C GLU A 35 -6.09 16.70 20.26
N ASN A 36 -6.35 15.81 19.30
CA ASN A 36 -6.30 14.37 19.52
C ASN A 36 -4.87 13.83 19.70
N LEU A 37 -3.86 14.63 19.38
CA LEU A 37 -2.44 14.28 19.50
C LEU A 37 -1.75 15.03 20.66
N GLU A 38 -2.35 16.09 21.21
CA GLU A 38 -1.74 16.91 22.26
C GLU A 38 -1.34 16.10 23.50
N ASP A 39 -2.12 15.11 23.88
CA ASP A 39 -1.88 14.23 25.02
C ASP A 39 -1.01 13.01 24.69
N ARG A 40 -0.40 12.94 23.49
CA ARG A 40 0.34 11.75 23.03
C ARG A 40 1.46 11.36 23.99
N VAL A 41 2.25 12.32 24.48
CA VAL A 41 3.37 12.06 25.40
C VAL A 41 2.86 11.49 26.74
N ALA A 42 1.79 12.08 27.29
CA ALA A 42 1.15 11.56 28.48
C ALA A 42 0.55 10.16 28.23
N SER A 43 -0.11 9.96 27.10
CA SER A 43 -0.68 8.68 26.69
C SER A 43 0.39 7.59 26.59
N ILE A 44 1.52 7.87 25.93
CA ILE A 44 2.66 6.94 25.81
C ILE A 44 3.16 6.51 27.18
N ARG A 45 3.21 7.42 28.13
CA ARG A 45 3.72 7.16 29.47
C ARG A 45 2.81 6.22 30.30
N TYR A 46 1.49 6.33 30.16
CA TYR A 46 0.56 5.71 31.06
C TYR A 46 -0.25 4.56 30.46
N ARG A 47 -0.35 4.44 29.15
CA ARG A 47 -1.15 3.41 28.49
C ARG A 47 -0.32 2.22 28.04
N LYS A 48 -0.68 1.03 28.51
CA LYS A 48 -0.03 -0.24 28.16
C LYS A 48 0.02 -0.48 26.64
N MET A 49 -1.00 -0.02 25.92
CA MET A 49 -1.09 -0.23 24.47
C MET A 49 0.17 0.22 23.72
N TRP A 50 0.81 1.33 24.12
CA TRP A 50 1.99 1.85 23.45
C TRP A 50 3.21 0.96 23.57
N SER A 51 3.43 0.37 24.75
CA SER A 51 4.51 -0.58 24.92
C SER A 51 4.25 -1.88 24.14
N SER A 52 2.99 -2.28 24.01
CA SER A 52 2.60 -3.43 23.18
C SER A 52 2.79 -3.13 21.69
N ILE A 53 2.38 -1.95 21.20
CA ILE A 53 2.65 -1.50 19.83
C ILE A 53 4.16 -1.50 19.55
N SER A 54 4.98 -0.99 20.48
CA SER A 54 6.43 -0.97 20.29
C SER A 54 7.03 -2.38 20.18
N ARG A 55 6.57 -3.35 20.99
CA ARG A 55 7.03 -4.75 20.89
C ARG A 55 6.52 -5.43 19.62
N ILE A 56 5.31 -5.12 19.17
CA ILE A 56 4.77 -5.59 17.89
C ILE A 56 5.63 -5.04 16.74
N ASN A 57 5.94 -3.73 16.73
CA ASN A 57 6.83 -3.12 15.75
C ASN A 57 8.22 -3.77 15.72
N ASP A 58 8.82 -4.02 16.88
CA ASP A 58 10.13 -4.68 16.99
C ASP A 58 10.09 -6.10 16.43
N ARG A 59 9.02 -6.86 16.75
CA ARG A 59 8.80 -8.19 16.17
C ARG A 59 8.63 -8.14 14.67
N MET A 60 7.79 -7.25 14.16
CA MET A 60 7.58 -7.09 12.71
C MET A 60 8.89 -6.80 11.99
N ASN A 61 9.69 -5.85 12.49
CA ASN A 61 10.98 -5.52 11.89
C ASN A 61 11.91 -6.75 11.83
N THR A 62 11.96 -7.52 12.90
CA THR A 62 12.76 -8.76 12.97
C THR A 62 12.24 -9.81 11.98
N SER A 63 10.93 -10.06 11.97
CA SER A 63 10.30 -11.07 11.12
C SER A 63 10.44 -10.75 9.64
N ILE A 64 10.26 -9.48 9.24
CA ILE A 64 10.46 -9.00 7.85
C ILE A 64 11.89 -9.26 7.42
N THR A 65 12.87 -8.84 8.23
CA THR A 65 14.28 -9.01 7.92
C THR A 65 14.65 -10.49 7.77
N GLN A 66 14.18 -11.33 8.69
CA GLN A 66 14.42 -12.78 8.64
C GLN A 66 13.76 -13.43 7.44
N TYR A 67 12.53 -13.01 7.08
CA TYR A 67 11.83 -13.53 5.92
C TYR A 67 12.59 -13.24 4.62
N PHE A 68 12.94 -11.98 4.39
CA PHE A 68 13.68 -11.61 3.18
C PHE A 68 15.10 -12.20 3.13
N ASN A 69 15.78 -12.34 4.27
CA ASN A 69 17.07 -13.04 4.34
C ASN A 69 16.95 -14.51 3.93
N LYS A 70 15.87 -15.22 4.27
CA LYS A 70 15.61 -16.60 3.82
C LYS A 70 15.44 -16.69 2.29
N LEU A 71 14.92 -15.63 1.66
CA LEU A 71 14.80 -15.51 0.21
C LEU A 71 16.10 -15.05 -0.46
N ASN A 72 17.17 -14.79 0.30
CA ASN A 72 18.40 -14.15 -0.16
C ASN A 72 18.19 -12.74 -0.75
N ALA A 73 17.14 -12.05 -0.36
CA ALA A 73 16.93 -10.66 -0.72
C ALA A 73 17.86 -9.74 0.08
N LEU A 74 18.51 -8.80 -0.59
CA LEU A 74 19.44 -7.87 0.05
C LEU A 74 18.71 -6.61 0.50
N PHE A 75 19.02 -6.15 1.70
CA PHE A 75 18.55 -4.86 2.18
C PHE A 75 19.25 -3.72 1.43
N VAL A 76 18.47 -2.78 0.90
CA VAL A 76 18.98 -1.58 0.21
C VAL A 76 18.55 -0.33 0.97
N PRO A 77 19.51 0.47 1.48
CA PRO A 77 19.18 1.78 2.02
C PRO A 77 18.79 2.73 0.87
N LEU A 78 17.66 3.39 1.01
CA LEU A 78 17.09 4.25 -0.02
C LEU A 78 17.11 5.73 0.38
N PRO A 79 17.23 6.66 -0.60
CA PRO A 79 17.13 8.09 -0.33
C PRO A 79 15.68 8.47 -0.02
N LEU A 80 15.51 9.43 0.90
CA LEU A 80 14.19 10.03 1.18
C LEU A 80 13.80 11.10 0.16
N THR A 81 14.76 11.60 -0.60
CA THR A 81 14.57 12.68 -1.58
C THR A 81 14.75 12.15 -2.98
N THR A 82 13.88 12.57 -3.90
CA THR A 82 13.89 12.10 -5.28
C THR A 82 13.45 13.19 -6.26
N ARG A 83 13.74 12.98 -7.53
CA ARG A 83 13.12 13.67 -8.66
C ARG A 83 12.29 12.70 -9.50
N MET A 84 12.49 11.40 -9.31
CA MET A 84 11.72 10.33 -9.96
C MET A 84 10.60 9.89 -9.02
N ILE A 85 9.37 10.27 -9.34
CA ILE A 85 8.18 9.87 -8.62
C ILE A 85 7.76 8.49 -9.09
N SER A 86 7.60 7.56 -8.18
CA SER A 86 7.28 6.17 -8.48
C SER A 86 5.78 5.96 -8.70
N SER A 87 4.94 6.79 -8.09
CA SER A 87 3.49 6.63 -8.15
C SER A 87 2.83 7.92 -8.61
N PRO A 88 3.06 8.37 -9.86
CA PRO A 88 2.35 9.52 -10.40
C PRO A 88 0.87 9.19 -10.50
N GLY A 89 0.02 10.22 -10.37
CA GLY A 89 -1.43 10.07 -10.46
C GLY A 89 -1.88 9.32 -11.71
N ALA A 90 -3.02 8.64 -11.62
CA ALA A 90 -3.59 7.86 -12.72
C ALA A 90 -4.04 8.75 -13.89
N VAL A 91 -4.05 8.18 -15.07
CA VAL A 91 -4.63 8.81 -16.28
C VAL A 91 -6.06 8.30 -16.45
N TYR A 92 -7.02 9.21 -16.26
CA TYR A 92 -8.42 8.92 -16.48
C TYR A 92 -8.91 9.52 -17.80
N GLY A 93 -9.34 8.67 -18.70
CA GLY A 93 -9.78 9.11 -20.02
C GLY A 93 -8.63 9.65 -20.89
N LYS A 94 -8.77 10.88 -21.42
CA LYS A 94 -7.78 11.52 -22.29
C LYS A 94 -6.93 12.57 -21.60
N GLU A 95 -7.25 12.93 -20.36
CA GLU A 95 -6.54 13.95 -19.60
C GLU A 95 -5.49 13.30 -18.73
N ALA A 96 -4.22 13.65 -18.97
CA ALA A 96 -3.14 13.26 -18.07
C ALA A 96 -3.19 14.12 -16.80
N ILE A 97 -3.11 13.48 -15.64
CA ILE A 97 -2.97 14.17 -14.36
C ILE A 97 -1.55 14.73 -14.25
N ASP A 98 -1.39 15.82 -13.52
CA ASP A 98 -0.07 16.28 -13.11
C ASP A 98 0.61 15.18 -12.30
N TYR A 99 1.74 14.67 -12.79
CA TYR A 99 2.49 13.58 -12.15
C TYR A 99 2.94 13.92 -10.71
N THR A 100 2.90 15.20 -10.34
CA THR A 100 3.28 15.68 -9.00
C THR A 100 2.10 15.82 -8.04
N THR A 101 0.89 15.39 -8.40
CA THR A 101 -0.34 15.64 -7.63
C THR A 101 -0.23 15.16 -6.18
N ASP A 102 0.28 13.95 -5.96
CA ASP A 102 0.36 13.31 -4.64
C ASP A 102 1.73 13.48 -3.97
N THR A 103 2.58 14.35 -4.51
CA THR A 103 3.94 14.53 -4.02
C THR A 103 4.06 15.60 -2.95
N CYS A 104 5.09 15.47 -2.11
CA CYS A 104 5.50 16.45 -1.13
C CYS A 104 6.74 17.20 -1.64
N PRO A 105 6.60 18.34 -2.33
CA PRO A 105 7.73 19.10 -2.84
C PRO A 105 8.50 19.73 -1.67
N ILE A 106 9.84 19.71 -1.77
CA ILE A 106 10.73 20.30 -0.79
C ILE A 106 11.73 21.25 -1.46
N THR A 107 12.19 22.23 -0.71
CA THR A 107 13.32 23.08 -1.07
C THR A 107 14.56 22.62 -0.29
N LEU A 108 15.62 22.28 -1.02
CA LEU A 108 16.92 21.88 -0.47
C LEU A 108 17.98 22.88 -0.89
N ASP A 109 18.07 24.00 -0.19
CA ASP A 109 18.90 25.14 -0.58
C ASP A 109 20.39 24.79 -0.71
N TRP A 110 20.89 23.88 0.12
CA TRP A 110 22.31 23.46 0.06
C TRP A 110 22.65 22.50 -1.09
N PHE A 111 21.62 21.93 -1.82
CA PHE A 111 21.87 21.08 -2.98
C PHE A 111 22.01 21.86 -4.30
N GLU A 112 21.70 23.15 -4.28
CA GLU A 112 21.72 24.01 -5.48
C GLU A 112 21.01 23.40 -6.69
N LEU A 113 19.90 22.71 -6.46
CA LEU A 113 19.17 22.00 -7.49
C LEU A 113 18.50 22.98 -8.47
N PRO A 114 18.61 22.74 -9.79
CA PRO A 114 17.98 23.58 -10.81
C PRO A 114 16.45 23.52 -10.79
N SER A 115 15.87 22.54 -10.11
CA SER A 115 14.43 22.31 -10.00
C SER A 115 14.08 21.66 -8.67
N ARG A 116 12.77 21.56 -8.37
CA ARG A 116 12.28 20.95 -7.14
C ARG A 116 12.76 19.52 -6.98
N ALA A 117 13.12 19.15 -5.76
CA ALA A 117 13.13 17.78 -5.29
C ALA A 117 11.82 17.47 -4.56
N PHE A 118 11.53 16.19 -4.38
CA PHE A 118 10.36 15.69 -3.68
C PHE A 118 10.79 14.75 -2.56
N LEU A 119 9.98 14.64 -1.52
CA LEU A 119 10.04 13.50 -0.63
C LEU A 119 9.44 12.29 -1.35
N ALA A 120 10.09 11.14 -1.23
CA ALA A 120 9.68 9.94 -1.94
C ALA A 120 8.34 9.41 -1.41
N GLU A 121 7.38 9.19 -2.29
CA GLU A 121 6.09 8.56 -1.97
C GLU A 121 6.15 7.03 -2.07
N SER A 122 7.11 6.53 -2.84
CA SER A 122 7.56 5.16 -2.99
C SER A 122 8.97 5.18 -3.59
N SER A 123 9.75 4.17 -3.34
CA SER A 123 11.09 4.05 -3.93
C SER A 123 11.25 2.78 -4.78
N GLN A 124 10.14 2.25 -5.29
CA GLN A 124 10.11 1.03 -6.10
C GLN A 124 11.04 1.11 -7.31
N ILE A 125 11.10 2.26 -7.98
CA ILE A 125 12.01 2.51 -9.11
C ILE A 125 13.49 2.31 -8.71
N TYR A 126 13.87 2.75 -7.51
CA TYR A 126 15.25 2.57 -7.01
C TYR A 126 15.55 1.11 -6.68
N LEU A 127 14.57 0.33 -6.24
CA LEU A 127 14.73 -1.11 -6.02
C LEU A 127 14.91 -1.85 -7.35
N GLU A 128 14.15 -1.50 -8.39
CA GLU A 128 14.40 -2.04 -9.74
C GLU A 128 15.82 -1.73 -10.23
N LEU A 129 16.29 -0.49 -10.04
CA LEU A 129 17.65 -0.10 -10.41
C LEU A 129 18.70 -0.86 -9.57
N ALA A 130 18.42 -1.14 -8.29
CA ALA A 130 19.31 -1.93 -7.46
C ALA A 130 19.47 -3.38 -7.94
N LEU A 131 18.45 -3.95 -8.59
CA LEU A 131 18.53 -5.29 -9.19
C LEU A 131 19.45 -5.39 -10.41
N MET A 132 19.93 -4.26 -10.94
CA MET A 132 20.93 -4.25 -12.03
C MET A 132 22.33 -4.63 -11.54
N GLN A 133 22.56 -4.71 -10.24
CA GLN A 133 23.82 -5.19 -9.68
C GLN A 133 24.04 -6.64 -10.06
N LYS A 134 25.28 -6.97 -10.43
CA LYS A 134 25.65 -8.35 -10.79
C LYS A 134 25.50 -9.30 -9.60
N GLY A 135 24.75 -10.37 -9.79
CA GLY A 135 24.54 -11.41 -8.78
C GLY A 135 23.50 -11.03 -7.71
N VAL A 136 22.70 -9.99 -7.94
CA VAL A 136 21.60 -9.60 -7.09
C VAL A 136 20.28 -9.90 -7.81
N ASP A 137 19.44 -10.76 -7.21
CA ASP A 137 18.18 -11.19 -7.82
C ASP A 137 16.96 -10.73 -7.03
N GLN A 138 17.13 -10.35 -5.77
CA GLN A 138 16.05 -9.87 -4.91
C GLN A 138 16.57 -8.80 -3.95
N VAL A 139 15.78 -7.76 -3.73
CA VAL A 139 16.09 -6.65 -2.83
C VAL A 139 14.86 -6.25 -2.02
N PHE A 140 15.09 -5.66 -0.86
CA PHE A 140 14.01 -5.07 -0.06
C PHE A 140 14.50 -3.82 0.68
N ALA A 141 13.55 -3.00 1.09
CA ALA A 141 13.81 -1.83 1.93
C ALA A 141 12.68 -1.65 2.95
N ASN A 142 13.01 -0.99 4.06
CA ASN A 142 12.05 -0.45 5.02
C ASN A 142 12.43 1.01 5.25
N TYR A 143 11.55 1.92 4.90
CA TYR A 143 11.85 3.36 4.88
C TYR A 143 10.58 4.21 5.01
N HIS A 144 10.75 5.52 5.15
CA HIS A 144 9.65 6.48 5.21
C HIS A 144 9.19 6.88 3.82
N SER A 145 7.88 6.87 3.61
CA SER A 145 7.19 7.40 2.44
C SER A 145 6.35 8.61 2.81
N PHE A 146 6.15 9.50 1.85
CA PHE A 146 5.48 10.77 2.05
C PHE A 146 4.45 11.01 0.93
N ARG A 147 3.20 11.24 1.30
CA ARG A 147 2.16 11.58 0.34
C ARG A 147 1.40 12.83 0.77
N LYS A 148 1.11 13.69 -0.19
CA LYS A 148 0.29 14.87 0.01
C LYS A 148 -1.18 14.48 0.02
N GLU A 149 -1.55 13.66 0.97
CA GLU A 149 -2.92 13.24 1.18
C GLU A 149 -3.45 13.88 2.46
N GLU A 150 -4.75 14.15 2.51
CA GLU A 150 -5.36 14.50 3.76
C GLU A 150 -5.36 13.26 4.67
N ALA A 151 -4.85 13.45 5.88
CA ALA A 151 -4.86 12.39 6.87
C ALA A 151 -6.31 12.07 7.27
N ASP A 152 -6.70 10.82 7.10
CA ASP A 152 -8.00 10.29 7.47
C ASP A 152 -7.87 9.03 8.34
N MET A 153 -8.90 8.23 8.42
CA MET A 153 -8.90 7.00 9.22
C MET A 153 -7.85 5.98 8.74
N THR A 154 -7.39 6.05 7.48
CA THR A 154 -6.49 5.07 6.86
C THR A 154 -5.26 5.68 6.18
N HIS A 155 -5.07 7.01 6.27
CA HIS A 155 -3.95 7.72 5.65
C HIS A 155 -3.18 8.58 6.65
N LEU A 156 -1.85 8.54 6.50
CA LEU A 156 -0.89 9.44 7.14
C LEU A 156 -0.12 10.17 6.05
N SER A 157 0.34 11.39 6.34
CA SER A 157 1.18 12.15 5.40
C SER A 157 2.61 11.64 5.32
N GLU A 158 3.10 11.00 6.38
CA GLU A 158 4.37 10.29 6.48
C GLU A 158 4.09 8.93 7.13
N PHE A 159 4.55 7.86 6.52
CA PHE A 159 4.32 6.49 6.95
C PHE A 159 5.50 5.60 6.57
N HIS A 160 5.59 4.40 7.13
CA HIS A 160 6.62 3.44 6.78
C HIS A 160 6.14 2.52 5.65
N HIS A 161 7.03 2.29 4.69
CA HIS A 161 6.86 1.31 3.62
C HIS A 161 7.87 0.17 3.77
N VAL A 162 7.39 -1.06 3.66
CA VAL A 162 8.21 -2.22 3.37
C VAL A 162 8.06 -2.52 1.89
N GLU A 163 9.11 -2.33 1.13
CA GLU A 163 9.10 -2.60 -0.30
C GLU A 163 10.06 -3.73 -0.67
N TYR A 164 9.64 -4.53 -1.61
CA TYR A 164 10.39 -5.64 -2.19
C TYR A 164 10.38 -5.53 -3.71
N GLU A 165 11.48 -5.93 -4.33
CA GLU A 165 11.59 -6.10 -5.78
C GLU A 165 12.47 -7.34 -6.06
N GLY A 166 12.05 -8.17 -7.02
CA GLY A 166 12.74 -9.39 -7.37
C GLY A 166 12.65 -9.72 -8.86
N LYS A 167 13.64 -10.46 -9.37
CA LYS A 167 13.63 -11.04 -10.73
C LYS A 167 12.71 -12.26 -10.76
N VAL A 168 11.44 -12.03 -10.49
CA VAL A 168 10.37 -13.03 -10.39
C VAL A 168 9.17 -12.56 -11.22
N ASP A 169 8.30 -13.50 -11.59
CA ASP A 169 7.02 -13.15 -12.21
C ASP A 169 5.98 -12.69 -11.17
N GLN A 170 4.81 -12.23 -11.63
CA GLN A 170 3.78 -11.73 -10.73
C GLN A 170 3.14 -12.83 -9.86
N ASN A 171 3.06 -14.06 -10.33
CA ASN A 171 2.54 -15.17 -9.52
C ASN A 171 3.49 -15.53 -8.39
N GLU A 172 4.79 -15.60 -8.68
CA GLU A 172 5.84 -15.80 -7.66
C GLU A 172 5.82 -14.65 -6.66
N ASN A 173 5.65 -13.40 -7.13
CA ASN A 173 5.56 -12.21 -6.28
C ASN A 173 4.36 -12.29 -5.31
N VAL A 174 3.19 -12.72 -5.77
CA VAL A 174 2.01 -12.95 -4.90
C VAL A 174 2.29 -14.06 -3.88
N GLY A 175 3.03 -15.11 -4.28
CA GLY A 175 3.50 -16.15 -3.37
C GLY A 175 4.43 -15.61 -2.27
N ILE A 176 5.33 -14.69 -2.62
CA ILE A 176 6.23 -14.00 -1.66
C ILE A 176 5.41 -13.11 -0.70
N ILE A 177 4.42 -12.39 -1.20
CA ILE A 177 3.49 -11.60 -0.36
C ILE A 177 2.78 -12.51 0.65
N LYS A 178 2.23 -13.64 0.18
CA LYS A 178 1.55 -14.61 1.06
C LYS A 178 2.49 -15.12 2.15
N GLY A 179 3.71 -15.52 1.78
CA GLY A 179 4.72 -15.99 2.73
C GLY A 179 5.14 -14.91 3.76
N LEU A 180 5.20 -13.63 3.34
CA LEU A 180 5.46 -12.51 4.25
C LEU A 180 4.32 -12.35 5.27
N LEU A 181 3.07 -12.35 4.81
CA LEU A 181 1.90 -12.22 5.69
C LEU A 181 1.80 -13.38 6.67
N ASP A 182 2.04 -14.61 6.20
CA ASP A 182 2.06 -15.80 7.06
C ASP A 182 3.13 -15.73 8.15
N THR A 183 4.32 -15.27 7.76
CA THR A 183 5.44 -15.09 8.69
C THR A 183 5.10 -14.02 9.72
N LEU A 184 4.61 -12.86 9.30
CA LEU A 184 4.29 -11.76 10.21
C LEU A 184 3.20 -12.13 11.21
N VAL A 185 2.08 -12.63 10.71
CA VAL A 185 0.95 -12.99 11.57
C VAL A 185 1.31 -14.17 12.47
N GLY A 186 1.96 -15.20 11.91
CA GLY A 186 2.38 -16.38 12.66
C GLY A 186 3.37 -16.05 13.78
N ASP A 187 4.40 -15.25 13.48
CA ASP A 187 5.39 -14.83 14.49
C ASP A 187 4.77 -13.97 15.59
N LEU A 188 3.84 -13.06 15.24
CA LEU A 188 3.14 -12.22 16.22
C LEU A 188 2.22 -13.05 17.11
N LEU A 189 1.46 -13.98 16.55
CA LEU A 189 0.60 -14.89 17.32
C LEU A 189 1.42 -15.76 18.29
N HIS A 190 2.59 -16.22 17.85
CA HIS A 190 3.45 -17.09 18.65
C HIS A 190 4.25 -16.35 19.74
N ASN A 191 4.81 -15.18 19.40
CA ASN A 191 5.78 -14.50 20.26
C ASN A 191 5.22 -13.28 21.00
N ASN A 192 4.09 -12.73 20.55
CA ASN A 192 3.52 -11.48 21.07
C ASN A 192 2.05 -11.62 21.47
N GLU A 193 1.60 -12.85 21.82
CA GLU A 193 0.21 -13.11 22.23
C GLU A 193 -0.28 -12.16 23.32
N ALA A 194 0.53 -11.91 24.36
CA ALA A 194 0.19 -10.98 25.44
C ALA A 194 0.09 -9.49 25.00
N ASP A 195 0.78 -9.12 23.93
CA ASP A 195 0.69 -7.78 23.33
C ASP A 195 -0.51 -7.66 22.40
N LEU A 196 -0.81 -8.71 21.64
CA LEU A 196 -2.01 -8.81 20.82
C LEU A 196 -3.29 -8.81 21.68
N ALA A 197 -3.30 -9.48 22.82
CA ALA A 197 -4.41 -9.52 23.77
C ALA A 197 -4.77 -8.15 24.40
N VAL A 198 -3.95 -7.12 24.20
CA VAL A 198 -4.29 -5.73 24.56
C VAL A 198 -5.35 -5.15 23.60
N PHE A 199 -5.44 -5.69 22.38
CA PHE A 199 -6.28 -5.19 21.30
C PHE A 199 -7.31 -6.20 20.82
N LEU A 200 -6.96 -7.49 20.86
CA LEU A 200 -7.71 -8.60 20.26
C LEU A 200 -8.21 -9.53 21.34
N GLU A 201 -9.35 -10.16 21.08
CA GLU A 201 -9.87 -11.25 21.87
C GLU A 201 -9.38 -12.62 21.32
N ASP A 202 -9.50 -13.69 22.09
CA ASP A 202 -9.08 -15.05 21.68
C ASP A 202 -9.70 -15.48 20.35
N GLU A 203 -10.95 -15.08 20.10
CA GLU A 203 -11.65 -15.37 18.85
C GLU A 203 -11.02 -14.64 17.66
N ASP A 204 -10.55 -13.41 17.87
CA ASP A 204 -9.85 -12.63 16.83
C ASP A 204 -8.49 -13.28 16.49
N MET A 205 -7.74 -13.71 17.49
CA MET A 205 -6.46 -14.40 17.28
C MET A 205 -6.64 -15.75 16.56
N LYS A 206 -7.69 -16.51 16.91
CA LYS A 206 -8.05 -17.74 16.17
C LYS A 206 -8.44 -17.44 14.73
N HIS A 207 -9.17 -16.34 14.48
CA HIS A 207 -9.52 -15.94 13.13
C HIS A 207 -8.28 -15.57 12.31
N LEU A 208 -7.33 -14.83 12.87
CA LEU A 208 -6.05 -14.53 12.23
C LEU A 208 -5.26 -15.80 11.90
N SER A 209 -5.17 -16.76 12.83
CA SER A 209 -4.53 -18.05 12.56
C SER A 209 -5.19 -18.79 11.40
N GLY A 210 -6.51 -18.90 11.40
CA GLY A 210 -7.23 -19.58 10.32
C GLY A 210 -7.20 -18.83 8.97
N MET A 211 -6.87 -17.54 8.98
CA MET A 211 -6.75 -16.75 7.77
C MET A 211 -5.42 -17.03 7.06
N ILE A 212 -4.32 -17.14 7.79
CA ILE A 212 -3.00 -17.43 7.19
C ILE A 212 -2.85 -18.89 6.72
N GLU A 213 -3.71 -19.80 7.16
CA GLU A 213 -3.72 -21.19 6.69
C GLU A 213 -4.33 -21.35 5.27
N LYS A 214 -4.96 -20.32 4.75
CA LYS A 214 -5.66 -20.33 3.46
C LYS A 214 -4.90 -19.55 2.41
N ASP A 215 -5.04 -19.95 1.15
CA ASP A 215 -4.63 -19.13 0.02
C ASP A 215 -5.43 -17.83 -0.03
N ILE A 216 -4.83 -16.78 -0.57
CA ILE A 216 -5.51 -15.51 -0.80
C ILE A 216 -6.36 -15.66 -2.07
N PRO A 217 -7.71 -15.58 -1.98
CA PRO A 217 -8.56 -15.59 -3.16
C PRO A 217 -8.25 -14.39 -4.03
N GLN A 218 -8.18 -14.60 -5.35
CA GLN A 218 -7.91 -13.56 -6.32
C GLN A 218 -9.18 -13.30 -7.14
N LEU A 219 -9.52 -12.04 -7.31
CA LEU A 219 -10.57 -11.56 -8.20
C LEU A 219 -9.95 -10.50 -9.12
N THR A 220 -10.27 -10.55 -10.41
CA THR A 220 -10.01 -9.41 -11.28
C THR A 220 -10.84 -8.21 -10.83
N LEU A 221 -10.39 -6.98 -11.11
CA LEU A 221 -11.22 -5.79 -10.82
C LEU A 221 -12.62 -5.91 -11.44
N LYS A 222 -12.68 -6.49 -12.64
CA LYS A 222 -13.99 -6.73 -13.29
C LYS A 222 -14.89 -7.65 -12.47
N GLU A 223 -14.35 -8.76 -11.97
CA GLU A 223 -15.13 -9.69 -11.11
C GLU A 223 -15.51 -9.02 -9.78
N ALA A 224 -14.61 -8.23 -9.19
CA ALA A 224 -14.89 -7.46 -7.98
C ALA A 224 -16.06 -6.47 -8.21
N LEU A 225 -16.03 -5.71 -9.30
CA LEU A 225 -17.12 -4.80 -9.68
C LEU A 225 -18.43 -5.56 -9.98
N ASP A 226 -18.35 -6.72 -10.62
CA ASP A 226 -19.54 -7.57 -10.87
C ASP A 226 -20.15 -8.09 -9.56
N GLU A 227 -19.33 -8.45 -8.55
CA GLU A 227 -19.82 -8.83 -7.21
C GLU A 227 -20.51 -7.63 -6.51
N LEU A 228 -19.89 -6.46 -6.56
CA LEU A 228 -20.48 -5.24 -6.00
C LEU A 228 -21.78 -4.86 -6.69
N TYR A 229 -21.86 -5.03 -8.03
CA TYR A 229 -23.11 -4.86 -8.77
C TYR A 229 -24.17 -5.87 -8.35
N ARG A 230 -23.82 -7.14 -8.18
CA ARG A 230 -24.76 -8.17 -7.72
C ARG A 230 -25.34 -7.85 -6.34
N ASP A 231 -24.50 -7.33 -5.45
CA ASP A 231 -24.90 -6.96 -4.08
C ASP A 231 -25.75 -5.71 -4.02
N THR A 232 -25.34 -4.63 -4.72
CA THR A 232 -25.95 -3.30 -4.57
C THR A 232 -27.00 -2.97 -5.64
N LYS A 233 -26.86 -3.52 -6.87
CA LYS A 233 -27.58 -3.15 -8.08
C LYS A 233 -27.27 -1.71 -8.57
N ASP A 234 -26.14 -1.14 -8.13
CA ASP A 234 -25.70 0.17 -8.57
C ASP A 234 -25.02 0.09 -9.95
N GLU A 235 -25.55 0.82 -10.92
CA GLU A 235 -25.08 0.83 -12.32
C GLU A 235 -23.65 1.36 -12.48
N LYS A 236 -23.12 2.10 -11.51
CA LYS A 236 -21.74 2.61 -11.53
C LYS A 236 -20.71 1.49 -11.70
N TYR A 237 -20.97 0.31 -11.10
CA TYR A 237 -20.08 -0.84 -11.18
C TYR A 237 -20.02 -1.53 -12.54
N LYS A 238 -20.83 -1.10 -13.52
CA LYS A 238 -20.68 -1.51 -14.91
C LYS A 238 -19.55 -0.78 -15.62
N ARG A 239 -19.06 0.32 -15.05
CA ARG A 239 -17.89 1.03 -15.55
C ARG A 239 -16.63 0.36 -15.03
N PHE A 240 -15.76 -0.07 -15.94
CA PHE A 240 -14.47 -0.63 -15.62
C PHE A 240 -13.45 0.48 -15.37
N SER A 241 -13.31 0.89 -14.10
CA SER A 241 -12.37 1.96 -13.67
C SER A 241 -12.16 1.88 -12.17
N LEU A 242 -10.95 2.24 -11.71
CA LEU A 242 -10.64 2.42 -10.29
C LEU A 242 -11.41 3.59 -9.66
N GLN A 243 -11.99 4.50 -10.46
CA GLN A 243 -12.88 5.54 -9.95
C GLN A 243 -14.15 4.98 -9.28
N GLU A 244 -14.48 3.73 -9.53
CA GLU A 244 -15.63 3.05 -8.93
C GLU A 244 -15.23 2.08 -7.81
N PHE A 245 -13.93 2.10 -7.38
CA PHE A 245 -13.40 1.17 -6.41
C PHE A 245 -12.55 1.90 -5.35
N HIS A 246 -13.21 2.29 -4.26
CA HIS A 246 -12.64 3.08 -3.17
C HIS A 246 -12.82 2.38 -1.81
N SER A 247 -12.68 3.13 -0.72
CA SER A 247 -12.72 2.61 0.65
C SER A 247 -13.95 1.76 0.96
N TRP A 248 -15.12 2.17 0.48
CA TRP A 248 -16.36 1.42 0.72
C TRP A 248 -16.34 0.09 -0.02
N GLU A 249 -15.93 0.10 -1.29
CA GLU A 249 -15.88 -1.08 -2.15
C GLU A 249 -14.87 -2.09 -1.64
N GLU A 250 -13.68 -1.64 -1.26
CA GLU A 250 -12.64 -2.48 -0.66
C GLU A 250 -13.16 -3.19 0.60
N ILE A 251 -13.72 -2.44 1.56
CA ILE A 251 -14.27 -3.01 2.79
C ILE A 251 -15.42 -3.95 2.47
N ARG A 252 -16.33 -3.55 1.56
CA ARG A 252 -17.49 -4.38 1.18
C ARG A 252 -17.07 -5.68 0.52
N LEU A 253 -16.08 -5.63 -0.36
CA LEU A 253 -15.56 -6.82 -1.04
C LEU A 253 -15.00 -7.84 -0.03
N THR A 254 -14.22 -7.40 0.97
CA THR A 254 -13.74 -8.31 2.02
C THR A 254 -14.86 -8.95 2.83
N GLN A 255 -16.00 -8.27 2.99
CA GLN A 255 -17.18 -8.84 3.64
C GLN A 255 -17.86 -9.89 2.76
N LEU A 256 -17.95 -9.64 1.44
CA LEU A 256 -18.56 -10.58 0.50
C LEU A 256 -17.72 -11.85 0.34
N VAL A 257 -16.40 -11.70 0.28
CA VAL A 257 -15.44 -12.80 0.19
C VAL A 257 -15.27 -13.51 1.55
N GLY A 258 -15.47 -12.81 2.66
CA GLY A 258 -15.34 -13.36 4.00
C GLY A 258 -13.90 -13.44 4.50
N GLY A 259 -12.97 -12.63 3.98
CA GLY A 259 -11.56 -12.63 4.37
C GLY A 259 -10.71 -11.66 3.56
N ILE A 260 -9.41 -11.92 3.59
CA ILE A 260 -8.41 -11.27 2.73
C ILE A 260 -8.74 -11.56 1.25
N VAL A 261 -8.51 -10.59 0.39
CA VAL A 261 -8.71 -10.77 -1.06
C VAL A 261 -7.64 -10.01 -1.84
N ALA A 262 -7.17 -10.59 -2.94
CA ALA A 262 -6.36 -9.91 -3.93
C ALA A 262 -7.24 -9.43 -5.09
N VAL A 263 -7.15 -8.15 -5.43
CA VAL A 263 -7.79 -7.59 -6.64
C VAL A 263 -6.72 -7.38 -7.70
N THR A 264 -6.95 -7.97 -8.87
CA THR A 264 -5.98 -8.03 -9.98
C THR A 264 -6.52 -7.36 -11.23
N GLU A 265 -5.67 -7.21 -12.24
CA GLU A 265 -6.09 -6.74 -13.57
C GLU A 265 -6.76 -5.36 -13.56
N MET A 266 -6.12 -4.41 -12.91
CA MET A 266 -6.60 -3.02 -12.92
C MET A 266 -6.37 -2.34 -14.27
N PRO A 267 -7.16 -1.31 -14.64
CA PRO A 267 -6.95 -0.58 -15.89
C PRO A 267 -5.52 -0.06 -16.00
N LEU A 268 -4.85 -0.36 -17.12
CA LEU A 268 -3.39 -0.16 -17.28
C LEU A 268 -2.91 1.28 -17.04
N LEU A 269 -3.72 2.28 -17.35
CA LEU A 269 -3.37 3.69 -17.18
C LEU A 269 -3.89 4.29 -15.87
N GLU A 270 -4.53 3.48 -15.02
CA GLU A 270 -5.00 3.91 -13.71
C GLU A 270 -4.11 3.38 -12.56
N VAL A 271 -3.01 2.69 -12.90
CA VAL A 271 -1.94 2.22 -12.00
C VAL A 271 -0.63 2.92 -12.34
N PRO A 272 0.41 2.84 -11.49
CA PRO A 272 1.71 3.44 -11.76
C PRO A 272 2.27 3.07 -13.15
N PHE A 273 2.90 4.04 -13.81
CA PHE A 273 3.33 3.93 -15.22
C PHE A 273 4.27 2.75 -15.51
N TYR A 274 5.01 2.28 -14.52
CA TYR A 274 5.98 1.20 -14.67
C TYR A 274 5.38 -0.20 -14.56
N HIS A 275 4.08 -0.35 -14.30
CA HIS A 275 3.42 -1.66 -14.32
C HIS A 275 3.29 -2.18 -15.75
N ALA A 276 3.63 -3.46 -15.94
CA ALA A 276 3.48 -4.14 -17.22
C ALA A 276 1.99 -4.36 -17.56
N MET A 277 1.73 -4.38 -18.87
CA MET A 277 0.44 -4.84 -19.37
C MET A 277 0.36 -6.37 -19.27
N LYS A 278 -0.76 -6.89 -18.84
CA LYS A 278 -1.02 -8.33 -18.89
C LYS A 278 -1.21 -8.75 -20.35
N ASP A 279 -0.44 -9.76 -20.76
CA ASP A 279 -0.43 -10.22 -22.14
C ASP A 279 -1.82 -10.63 -22.64
N GLY A 280 -2.17 -10.13 -23.83
CA GLY A 280 -3.43 -10.48 -24.51
C GLY A 280 -4.71 -9.94 -23.87
N SER A 281 -4.59 -9.00 -22.91
CA SER A 281 -5.75 -8.40 -22.25
C SER A 281 -6.51 -7.41 -23.15
N GLU A 282 -7.84 -7.55 -23.18
CA GLU A 282 -8.77 -6.60 -23.79
C GLU A 282 -10.00 -6.43 -22.85
N PRO A 283 -10.23 -5.26 -22.26
CA PRO A 283 -9.39 -4.05 -22.34
C PRO A 283 -7.98 -4.22 -21.74
N GLN A 284 -7.07 -3.30 -22.04
CA GLN A 284 -5.70 -3.35 -21.50
C GLN A 284 -5.69 -3.20 -19.98
N VAL A 285 -5.18 -4.21 -19.29
CA VAL A 285 -5.04 -4.24 -17.85
C VAL A 285 -3.58 -4.44 -17.42
N ALA A 286 -3.26 -4.02 -16.22
CA ALA A 286 -1.97 -4.25 -15.62
C ALA A 286 -1.84 -5.68 -15.09
N ASP A 287 -0.64 -6.22 -15.13
CA ASP A 287 -0.28 -7.44 -14.41
C ASP A 287 0.10 -7.08 -12.96
N ASN A 288 -0.94 -6.91 -12.14
CA ASN A 288 -0.86 -6.41 -10.77
C ASN A 288 -1.78 -7.18 -9.83
N ALA A 289 -1.56 -7.00 -8.53
CA ALA A 289 -2.43 -7.49 -7.48
C ALA A 289 -2.35 -6.58 -6.25
N ASP A 290 -3.49 -6.09 -5.78
CA ASP A 290 -3.60 -5.34 -4.54
C ASP A 290 -4.28 -6.21 -3.48
N ILE A 291 -3.62 -6.36 -2.33
CA ILE A 291 -4.09 -7.19 -1.23
C ILE A 291 -4.87 -6.34 -0.24
N ILE A 292 -6.15 -6.65 -0.10
CA ILE A 292 -7.07 -5.94 0.76
C ILE A 292 -7.26 -6.71 2.07
N TRP A 293 -7.01 -6.03 3.19
CA TRP A 293 -7.17 -6.61 4.52
C TRP A 293 -8.62 -6.60 4.98
N PRO A 294 -9.12 -7.68 5.63
CA PRO A 294 -10.53 -7.81 6.01
C PRO A 294 -11.05 -6.66 6.86
N GLY A 295 -12.09 -5.98 6.36
CA GLY A 295 -12.70 -4.84 7.03
C GLY A 295 -11.85 -3.56 7.03
N TYR A 296 -10.79 -3.55 6.22
CA TYR A 296 -9.91 -2.39 6.01
C TYR A 296 -9.67 -2.19 4.51
N ARG A 297 -8.58 -1.54 4.16
CA ARG A 297 -8.26 -1.17 2.79
C ARG A 297 -7.10 -2.00 2.24
N GLU A 298 -6.71 -1.69 1.02
CA GLU A 298 -5.47 -2.16 0.44
C GLU A 298 -4.32 -1.99 1.43
N THR A 299 -3.62 -3.09 1.72
CA THR A 299 -2.46 -3.12 2.63
C THR A 299 -1.17 -3.33 1.87
N ILE A 300 -1.22 -4.04 0.74
CA ILE A 300 -0.09 -4.29 -0.13
C ILE A 300 -0.53 -4.05 -1.57
N GLY A 301 0.18 -3.16 -2.28
CA GLY A 301 0.07 -3.00 -3.73
C GLY A 301 1.24 -3.67 -4.44
N SER A 302 1.00 -4.40 -5.52
CA SER A 302 2.03 -5.14 -6.23
C SER A 302 1.85 -5.16 -7.75
N GLY A 303 2.92 -5.46 -8.49
CA GLY A 303 2.80 -5.66 -9.93
C GLY A 303 4.10 -6.07 -10.62
N HIS A 304 3.93 -6.55 -11.83
CA HIS A 304 5.01 -6.83 -12.76
C HIS A 304 5.48 -5.55 -13.46
N ARG A 305 6.74 -5.48 -13.85
CA ARG A 305 7.35 -4.26 -14.39
C ARG A 305 7.49 -4.31 -15.91
N VAL A 306 7.28 -3.16 -16.54
CA VAL A 306 7.45 -3.00 -17.99
C VAL A 306 8.87 -3.36 -18.40
N ARG A 307 8.99 -4.34 -19.29
CA ARG A 307 10.27 -4.73 -19.90
C ARG A 307 10.66 -3.88 -21.10
N SER A 308 9.66 -3.58 -21.94
CA SER A 308 9.89 -2.89 -23.21
C SER A 308 10.21 -1.42 -23.02
N ILE A 309 11.39 -0.97 -23.50
CA ILE A 309 11.73 0.44 -23.52
C ILE A 309 10.69 1.26 -24.28
N VAL A 310 10.19 0.73 -25.40
CA VAL A 310 9.19 1.43 -26.26
C VAL A 310 7.87 1.63 -25.49
N GLU A 311 7.43 0.60 -24.76
CA GLU A 311 6.22 0.70 -23.93
C GLU A 311 6.44 1.69 -22.78
N LEU A 312 7.57 1.60 -22.09
CA LEU A 312 7.88 2.45 -20.95
C LEU A 312 7.99 3.93 -21.37
N GLU A 313 8.63 4.22 -22.51
CA GLU A 313 8.70 5.58 -23.07
C GLU A 313 7.32 6.11 -23.45
N LYS A 314 6.48 5.28 -24.07
CA LYS A 314 5.11 5.65 -24.40
C LYS A 314 4.30 5.99 -23.15
N LYS A 315 4.42 5.20 -22.10
CA LYS A 315 3.77 5.46 -20.80
C LYS A 315 4.31 6.74 -20.17
N ALA A 316 5.64 6.95 -20.21
CA ALA A 316 6.24 8.18 -19.70
C ALA A 316 5.69 9.43 -20.40
N ASP A 317 5.41 9.36 -21.72
CA ASP A 317 4.76 10.45 -22.46
C ASP A 317 3.29 10.64 -22.01
N ILE A 318 2.53 9.56 -21.88
CA ILE A 318 1.13 9.61 -21.44
C ILE A 318 1.01 10.22 -20.03
N PHE A 319 1.92 9.84 -19.11
CA PHE A 319 1.97 10.36 -17.75
C PHE A 319 2.68 11.70 -17.63
N ASN A 320 3.12 12.30 -18.77
CA ASN A 320 3.81 13.60 -18.83
C ASN A 320 5.04 13.68 -17.89
N LEU A 321 5.84 12.62 -17.84
CA LEU A 321 7.02 12.56 -16.98
C LEU A 321 8.19 13.39 -17.56
N PRO A 322 8.94 14.12 -16.70
CA PRO A 322 10.11 14.87 -17.14
C PRO A 322 11.23 13.93 -17.56
N ARG A 323 11.51 13.86 -18.86
CA ARG A 323 12.41 12.87 -19.46
C ARG A 323 13.81 12.86 -18.86
N ASP A 324 14.36 14.04 -18.57
CA ASP A 324 15.71 14.16 -18.00
C ASP A 324 15.80 13.53 -16.60
N ASP A 325 14.77 13.70 -15.78
CA ASP A 325 14.73 13.14 -14.43
C ASP A 325 14.60 11.61 -14.44
N TYR A 326 13.81 11.08 -15.39
CA TYR A 326 13.57 9.64 -15.52
C TYR A 326 14.55 8.92 -16.44
N ALA A 327 15.48 9.64 -17.08
CA ALA A 327 16.42 9.04 -18.03
C ALA A 327 17.18 7.82 -17.48
N PRO A 328 17.69 7.81 -16.24
CA PRO A 328 18.37 6.61 -15.71
C PRO A 328 17.47 5.39 -15.66
N TYR A 329 16.21 5.56 -15.27
CA TYR A 329 15.25 4.48 -15.20
C TYR A 329 14.82 3.99 -16.57
N LEU A 330 14.49 4.90 -17.49
CA LEU A 330 14.11 4.55 -18.86
C LEU A 330 15.24 3.81 -19.59
N GLN A 331 16.49 4.31 -19.48
CA GLN A 331 17.66 3.71 -20.10
C GLN A 331 17.99 2.33 -19.56
N SER A 332 17.56 1.99 -18.33
CA SER A 332 17.80 0.68 -17.76
C SER A 332 17.29 -0.47 -18.64
N ARG A 333 16.21 -0.24 -19.40
CA ARG A 333 15.63 -1.24 -20.32
C ARG A 333 16.43 -1.48 -21.58
N GLN A 334 17.45 -0.67 -21.84
CA GLN A 334 18.34 -0.84 -23.01
C GLN A 334 19.49 -1.79 -22.75
N PHE A 335 19.75 -2.14 -21.49
CA PHE A 335 20.81 -3.09 -21.17
C PHE A 335 20.42 -4.51 -21.58
N SER A 336 21.33 -5.19 -22.26
CA SER A 336 21.09 -6.55 -22.81
C SER A 336 20.85 -7.61 -21.74
N ASP A 337 21.30 -7.37 -20.51
CA ASP A 337 21.16 -8.23 -19.35
C ASP A 337 20.03 -7.80 -18.41
N TYR A 338 19.22 -6.81 -18.80
CA TYR A 338 18.01 -6.44 -18.05
C TYR A 338 17.08 -7.65 -17.93
N LYS A 339 16.59 -7.87 -16.72
CA LYS A 339 15.62 -8.93 -16.40
C LYS A 339 14.31 -8.31 -15.96
N GLU A 340 13.23 -8.95 -16.33
CA GLU A 340 11.90 -8.62 -15.83
C GLU A 340 11.85 -8.81 -14.32
N THR A 341 11.11 -7.94 -13.66
CA THR A 341 10.95 -7.94 -12.21
C THR A 341 9.50 -7.77 -11.81
N SER A 342 9.18 -8.22 -10.62
CA SER A 342 7.94 -7.90 -9.92
C SER A 342 8.27 -7.46 -8.51
N GLY A 343 7.41 -6.62 -7.96
CA GLY A 343 7.61 -6.15 -6.61
C GLY A 343 6.32 -5.66 -5.97
N PHE A 344 6.43 -5.32 -4.70
CA PHE A 344 5.30 -4.83 -3.92
C PHE A 344 5.74 -3.84 -2.84
N GLY A 345 4.77 -3.05 -2.38
CA GLY A 345 4.90 -2.19 -1.22
C GLY A 345 3.83 -2.48 -0.18
N MET A 346 4.22 -2.68 1.07
CA MET A 346 3.33 -2.86 2.21
C MET A 346 3.37 -1.63 3.10
N GLY A 347 2.20 -1.03 3.36
CA GLY A 347 2.05 0.03 4.35
C GLY A 347 2.13 -0.53 5.77
N TRP A 348 3.18 -0.17 6.52
CA TRP A 348 3.45 -0.67 7.86
C TRP A 348 2.32 -0.37 8.85
N GLU A 349 1.94 0.90 8.97
CA GLU A 349 0.91 1.33 9.90
C GLU A 349 -0.48 0.83 9.50
N ARG A 350 -0.72 0.69 8.20
CA ARG A 350 -2.00 0.14 7.70
C ARG A 350 -2.11 -1.35 8.01
N PHE A 351 -1.02 -2.11 7.91
CA PHE A 351 -0.98 -3.50 8.34
C PHE A 351 -1.27 -3.63 9.84
N ILE A 352 -0.62 -2.82 10.70
CA ILE A 352 -0.87 -2.82 12.16
C ILE A 352 -2.32 -2.42 12.46
N GLN A 353 -2.84 -1.40 11.79
CA GLN A 353 -4.22 -0.97 11.94
C GLN A 353 -5.19 -2.12 11.68
N GLY A 354 -5.02 -2.81 10.56
CA GLY A 354 -5.85 -3.94 10.16
C GLY A 354 -5.69 -5.14 11.09
N LEU A 355 -4.46 -5.51 11.42
CA LEU A 355 -4.14 -6.62 12.31
C LEU A 355 -4.75 -6.44 13.69
N LEU A 356 -4.61 -5.26 14.28
CA LEU A 356 -5.08 -4.95 15.64
C LEU A 356 -6.50 -4.38 15.68
N LYS A 357 -7.20 -4.37 14.55
CA LYS A 357 -8.59 -3.88 14.42
C LYS A 357 -8.78 -2.45 14.94
N MET A 358 -7.79 -1.59 14.72
CA MET A 358 -7.81 -0.21 15.21
C MET A 358 -8.73 0.68 14.38
N PRO A 359 -9.45 1.65 15.02
CA PRO A 359 -10.34 2.56 14.30
C PRO A 359 -9.58 3.55 13.41
N PHE A 360 -8.37 3.94 13.81
CA PHE A 360 -7.61 4.98 13.14
C PHE A 360 -6.15 4.58 12.96
N ILE A 361 -5.60 4.84 11.78
CA ILE A 361 -4.22 4.52 11.44
C ILE A 361 -3.21 5.23 12.36
N TYR A 362 -3.52 6.44 12.84
CA TYR A 362 -2.63 7.16 13.77
C TYR A 362 -2.49 6.47 15.14
N SER A 363 -3.38 5.54 15.46
CA SER A 363 -3.26 4.69 16.66
C SER A 363 -2.20 3.60 16.50
N ALA A 364 -1.80 3.29 15.27
CA ALA A 364 -0.74 2.33 14.97
C ALA A 364 0.68 2.92 15.09
N SER A 365 0.81 4.24 15.17
CA SER A 365 2.09 4.95 15.27
C SER A 365 2.24 5.69 16.60
N LEU A 366 3.44 5.59 17.20
CA LEU A 366 3.81 6.39 18.39
C LEU A 366 3.82 7.89 18.08
N PHE A 367 4.35 8.25 16.91
CA PHE A 367 4.56 9.63 16.48
C PHE A 367 3.98 9.85 15.08
N PRO A 368 2.65 9.78 14.93
CA PRO A 368 2.02 9.88 13.62
C PRO A 368 2.25 11.26 13.01
N ARG A 369 2.44 11.30 11.70
CA ARG A 369 2.47 12.54 10.93
C ARG A 369 1.18 12.72 10.19
N VAL A 370 0.47 13.74 10.58
CA VAL A 370 -0.80 14.12 9.99
C VAL A 370 -0.71 15.53 9.43
N HIS A 371 -1.59 15.82 8.52
CA HIS A 371 -1.70 17.17 7.96
C HIS A 371 -1.81 18.19 9.09
N ASN A 372 -1.08 19.28 9.00
CA ASN A 372 -1.08 20.42 9.93
C ASN A 372 -0.34 20.23 11.27
N THR A 373 0.28 19.11 11.58
CA THR A 373 1.08 19.03 12.79
C THR A 373 2.33 18.15 12.64
N LEU A 374 3.45 18.65 13.16
CA LEU A 374 4.71 17.92 13.30
C LEU A 374 5.10 17.69 14.77
N ARG A 375 4.15 17.91 15.68
CA ARG A 375 4.37 17.67 17.11
C ARG A 375 4.13 16.20 17.44
N PRO A 376 4.91 15.65 18.38
CA PRO A 376 4.70 14.30 18.86
C PRO A 376 3.38 14.15 19.62
#